data_1a5845696df315f16690befb7ed910c6
#
_entry.id   1a5845696df315f16690befb7ed910c6
#
_cell.length_a   1.000
_cell.length_b   1.000
_cell.length_c   1.000
_cell.angle_alpha   90.00
_cell.angle_beta   90.00
_cell.angle_gamma   90.00
#
_symmetry.space_group_name_H-M   'P 1'
#
loop_
_entity.id
_entity.type
_entity.pdbx_description
1 polymer ?
#
loop_
_entity_poly.entity_id
_entity_poly.type
_entity_poly.pdbx_seq_one_letter_code
_entity_poly.pdbx_strand_id
1 'polypeptide(L)'
;MVYLLCLLLALPFGHLTSPTIFRVRFETTAGSFIVEAHRSWSPHGADRFYDLVHTKYYDDSRFFRVVPGRWVQFGINGDPKIAQQQRHVIIPDDTLKQHNTRGYIAFSNTGPNTRSTQVYINLGDNSARNDIEAGFAPFGQVVEGMDVVEKLYAGYGEHSGGGMRAGHQDQMFKGGNAYLDREFPKLDKLIRATILQSKHP
;
A
#
# COMPACT_ATOMS: atom_id res chain seq x y z
N MET A 1 31.42 42.54 -5.77
CA MET A 1 30.69 41.59 -4.92
C MET A 1 29.76 40.81 -5.82
N VAL A 2 30.18 39.61 -6.25
CA VAL A 2 29.42 38.80 -7.22
C VAL A 2 28.63 37.79 -6.41
N TYR A 3 27.29 37.92 -6.45
CA TYR A 3 26.39 36.92 -5.84
C TYR A 3 26.31 35.69 -6.74
N LEU A 4 26.90 34.60 -6.30
CA LEU A 4 26.75 33.29 -6.91
C LEU A 4 25.39 32.74 -6.56
N LEU A 5 24.45 32.82 -7.50
CA LEU A 5 23.10 32.25 -7.38
C LEU A 5 23.23 30.72 -7.56
N CYS A 6 23.27 29.96 -6.47
CA CYS A 6 23.17 28.51 -6.51
C CYS A 6 21.74 28.14 -6.95
N LEU A 7 21.59 27.83 -8.24
CA LEU A 7 20.39 27.22 -8.79
C LEU A 7 20.34 25.77 -8.32
N LEU A 8 19.59 25.48 -7.26
CA LEU A 8 19.23 24.12 -6.88
C LEU A 8 18.31 23.58 -7.98
N LEU A 9 18.89 22.86 -8.93
CA LEU A 9 18.13 22.01 -9.85
C LEU A 9 17.42 20.94 -9.02
N ALA A 10 16.13 21.12 -8.79
CA ALA A 10 15.26 20.05 -8.33
C ALA A 10 15.29 18.97 -9.44
N LEU A 11 15.99 17.88 -9.18
CA LEU A 11 15.91 16.69 -10.02
C LEU A 11 14.45 16.26 -10.07
N PRO A 12 13.88 15.99 -11.26
CA PRO A 12 12.55 15.43 -11.33
C PRO A 12 12.57 14.11 -10.53
N PHE A 13 11.60 13.90 -9.67
CA PHE A 13 11.36 12.60 -9.01
C PHE A 13 11.11 11.56 -10.10
N GLY A 14 12.18 10.97 -10.61
CA GLY A 14 12.08 9.85 -11.53
C GLY A 14 11.47 8.68 -10.76
N HIS A 15 10.32 8.19 -11.21
CA HIS A 15 9.76 6.96 -10.68
C HIS A 15 10.80 5.84 -10.83
N LEU A 16 11.14 5.19 -9.73
CA LEU A 16 12.07 4.07 -9.76
C LEU A 16 11.41 2.91 -10.53
N THR A 17 12.13 2.37 -11.50
CA THR A 17 11.71 1.12 -12.14
C THR A 17 12.08 -0.03 -11.20
N SER A 18 11.11 -0.85 -10.85
CA SER A 18 11.34 -1.99 -9.98
C SER A 18 12.09 -3.13 -10.70
N PRO A 19 12.76 -4.02 -9.96
CA PRO A 19 13.20 -5.31 -10.50
C PRO A 19 12.01 -6.10 -11.08
N THR A 20 12.30 -7.04 -11.98
CA THR A 20 11.27 -7.91 -12.58
C THR A 20 10.47 -8.67 -11.52
N ILE A 21 11.16 -9.17 -10.49
CA ILE A 21 10.60 -9.80 -9.29
C ILE A 21 11.38 -9.27 -8.09
N PHE A 22 10.68 -8.91 -7.03
CA PHE A 22 11.30 -8.51 -5.76
C PHE A 22 10.43 -8.92 -4.59
N ARG A 23 11.04 -9.05 -3.43
CA ARG A 23 10.37 -9.41 -2.18
C ARG A 23 10.44 -8.27 -1.18
N VAL A 24 9.35 -8.09 -0.46
CA VAL A 24 9.23 -7.11 0.62
C VAL A 24 8.82 -7.83 1.89
N ARG A 25 9.61 -7.68 2.96
CA ARG A 25 9.22 -8.10 4.30
C ARG A 25 8.46 -6.98 4.97
N PHE A 26 7.31 -7.30 5.50
CA PHE A 26 6.51 -6.46 6.37
C PHE A 26 6.66 -6.92 7.81
N GLU A 27 7.16 -6.05 8.67
CA GLU A 27 7.21 -6.25 10.12
C GLU A 27 6.02 -5.52 10.74
N THR A 28 5.17 -6.26 11.48
CA THR A 28 3.94 -5.72 12.06
C THR A 28 3.84 -6.06 13.54
N THR A 29 2.88 -5.47 14.24
CA THR A 29 2.57 -5.82 15.63
C THR A 29 2.00 -7.23 15.78
N ALA A 30 1.44 -7.81 14.71
CA ALA A 30 0.89 -9.19 14.70
C ALA A 30 1.92 -10.25 14.27
N GLY A 31 3.12 -9.85 13.82
CA GLY A 31 4.16 -10.71 13.26
C GLY A 31 4.71 -10.19 11.94
N SER A 32 5.39 -11.05 11.19
CA SER A 32 5.96 -10.67 9.89
C SER A 32 5.40 -11.51 8.76
N PHE A 33 5.28 -10.90 7.57
CA PHE A 33 4.92 -11.60 6.34
C PHE A 33 5.75 -11.08 5.17
N ILE A 34 5.82 -11.85 4.07
CA ILE A 34 6.57 -11.48 2.87
C ILE A 34 5.64 -11.43 1.67
N VAL A 35 5.70 -10.32 0.94
CA VAL A 35 5.07 -10.15 -0.36
C VAL A 35 6.13 -10.31 -1.45
N GLU A 36 5.86 -11.13 -2.45
CA GLU A 36 6.61 -11.18 -3.70
C GLU A 36 5.85 -10.41 -4.77
N ALA A 37 6.49 -9.40 -5.33
CA ALA A 37 5.93 -8.54 -6.38
C ALA A 37 6.52 -8.90 -7.74
N HIS A 38 5.67 -8.90 -8.77
CA HIS A 38 6.00 -9.25 -10.15
C HIS A 38 5.66 -8.07 -11.07
N ARG A 39 6.68 -7.42 -11.59
CA ARG A 39 6.52 -6.27 -12.51
C ARG A 39 5.72 -6.65 -13.77
N SER A 40 5.86 -7.90 -14.25
CA SER A 40 5.12 -8.39 -15.41
C SER A 40 3.60 -8.49 -15.20
N TRP A 41 3.13 -8.57 -13.96
CA TRP A 41 1.69 -8.66 -13.66
C TRP A 41 1.00 -7.30 -13.73
N SER A 42 1.62 -6.28 -13.16
CA SER A 42 1.11 -4.91 -13.10
C SER A 42 2.29 -3.94 -13.04
N PRO A 43 2.85 -3.53 -14.18
CA PRO A 43 4.09 -2.74 -14.24
C PRO A 43 4.02 -1.43 -13.45
N HIS A 44 2.97 -0.63 -13.64
CA HIS A 44 2.80 0.63 -12.92
C HIS A 44 2.60 0.39 -11.42
N GLY A 45 1.82 -0.64 -11.07
CA GLY A 45 1.60 -1.03 -9.67
C GLY A 45 2.90 -1.49 -9.00
N ALA A 46 3.67 -2.37 -9.62
CA ALA A 46 4.92 -2.88 -9.08
C ALA A 46 5.97 -1.76 -8.91
N ASP A 47 6.14 -0.89 -9.92
CA ASP A 47 7.07 0.24 -9.85
C ASP A 47 6.68 1.21 -8.72
N ARG A 48 5.40 1.55 -8.60
CA ARG A 48 4.91 2.42 -7.53
C ARG A 48 5.08 1.80 -6.14
N PHE A 49 4.78 0.52 -6.00
CA PHE A 49 4.95 -0.19 -4.74
C PHE A 49 6.43 -0.23 -4.32
N TYR A 50 7.33 -0.51 -5.27
CA TYR A 50 8.78 -0.50 -5.04
C TYR A 50 9.25 0.87 -4.54
N ASP A 51 8.84 1.94 -5.21
CA ASP A 51 9.17 3.33 -4.84
C ASP A 51 8.68 3.67 -3.43
N LEU A 52 7.43 3.34 -3.09
CA LEU A 52 6.84 3.58 -1.77
C LEU A 52 7.57 2.80 -0.66
N VAL A 53 8.01 1.56 -0.90
CA VAL A 53 8.81 0.78 0.06
C VAL A 53 10.22 1.36 0.17
N HIS A 54 10.86 1.69 -0.96
CA HIS A 54 12.21 2.24 -0.99
C HIS A 54 12.31 3.58 -0.22
N THR A 55 11.29 4.42 -0.35
CA THR A 55 11.19 5.72 0.34
C THR A 55 10.63 5.59 1.78
N LYS A 56 10.41 4.36 2.28
CA LYS A 56 9.87 4.07 3.61
C LYS A 56 8.47 4.67 3.85
N TYR A 57 7.72 4.88 2.78
CA TYR A 57 6.39 5.49 2.87
C TYR A 57 5.44 4.70 3.76
N TYR A 58 5.53 3.36 3.76
CA TYR A 58 4.66 2.50 4.55
C TYR A 58 5.07 2.35 6.01
N ASP A 59 6.29 2.75 6.39
CA ASP A 59 6.78 2.61 7.78
C ASP A 59 5.88 3.37 8.76
N ASP A 60 5.65 2.77 9.93
CA ASP A 60 4.77 3.28 10.99
C ASP A 60 3.34 3.61 10.54
N SER A 61 2.80 2.93 9.52
CA SER A 61 1.40 3.07 9.12
C SER A 61 0.49 2.11 9.87
N ARG A 62 -0.84 2.15 9.60
CA ARG A 62 -1.85 1.32 10.26
C ARG A 62 -2.59 0.48 9.24
N PHE A 63 -2.95 -0.75 9.64
CA PHE A 63 -3.90 -1.57 8.89
C PHE A 63 -5.31 -1.08 9.24
N PHE A 64 -5.72 -0.04 8.57
CA PHE A 64 -6.90 0.73 8.97
C PHE A 64 -8.23 0.10 8.56
N ARG A 65 -8.23 -0.91 7.68
CA ARG A 65 -9.45 -1.59 7.22
C ARG A 65 -9.19 -3.08 7.06
N VAL A 66 -9.69 -3.86 8.01
CA VAL A 66 -9.59 -5.32 7.99
C VAL A 66 -11.00 -5.91 7.98
N VAL A 67 -11.37 -6.56 6.89
CA VAL A 67 -12.67 -7.20 6.69
C VAL A 67 -12.45 -8.69 6.51
N PRO A 68 -12.72 -9.50 7.54
CA PRO A 68 -12.48 -10.95 7.50
C PRO A 68 -13.09 -11.62 6.25
N GLY A 69 -12.33 -12.51 5.63
CA GLY A 69 -12.74 -13.21 4.42
C GLY A 69 -12.77 -12.34 3.15
N ARG A 70 -12.46 -11.04 3.26
CA ARG A 70 -12.42 -10.13 2.10
C ARG A 70 -11.04 -9.53 1.89
N TRP A 71 -10.62 -8.57 2.72
CA TRP A 71 -9.36 -7.85 2.52
C TRP A 71 -8.79 -7.22 3.80
N VAL A 72 -7.50 -6.95 3.72
CA VAL A 72 -6.76 -6.04 4.61
C VAL A 72 -6.27 -4.88 3.76
N GLN A 73 -6.64 -3.64 4.11
CA GLN A 73 -6.25 -2.42 3.40
C GLN A 73 -5.37 -1.53 4.28
N PHE A 74 -4.30 -1.01 3.69
CA PHE A 74 -3.33 -0.10 4.32
C PHE A 74 -2.71 0.85 3.28
N GLY A 75 -1.75 1.70 3.69
CA GLY A 75 -0.99 2.56 2.77
C GLY A 75 -1.42 4.02 2.81
N ILE A 76 -1.86 4.49 3.98
CA ILE A 76 -1.88 5.92 4.32
C ILE A 76 -0.77 6.14 5.33
N ASN A 77 0.20 7.01 4.99
CA ASN A 77 1.33 7.31 5.87
C ASN A 77 0.86 7.96 7.17
N GLY A 78 1.52 7.63 8.28
CA GLY A 78 1.20 8.17 9.59
C GLY A 78 1.46 9.66 9.75
N ASP A 79 2.34 10.25 8.94
CA ASP A 79 2.55 11.70 8.86
C ASP A 79 1.57 12.32 7.84
N PRO A 80 0.65 13.20 8.27
CA PRO A 80 -0.32 13.84 7.39
C PRO A 80 0.30 14.62 6.23
N LYS A 81 1.47 15.23 6.41
CA LYS A 81 2.14 15.98 5.35
C LYS A 81 2.60 15.05 4.22
N ILE A 82 3.23 13.94 4.59
CA ILE A 82 3.67 12.92 3.64
C ILE A 82 2.46 12.27 2.97
N ALA A 83 1.45 11.91 3.75
CA ALA A 83 0.22 11.31 3.23
C ALA A 83 -0.47 12.22 2.20
N GLN A 84 -0.61 13.52 2.49
CA GLN A 84 -1.21 14.49 1.57
C GLN A 84 -0.41 14.68 0.28
N GLN A 85 0.91 14.72 0.36
CA GLN A 85 1.76 14.84 -0.83
C GLN A 85 1.62 13.61 -1.73
N GLN A 86 1.70 12.42 -1.16
CA GLN A 86 1.74 11.18 -1.90
C GLN A 86 0.37 10.72 -2.44
N ARG A 87 -0.75 11.14 -1.83
CA ARG A 87 -2.09 10.79 -2.34
C ARG A 87 -2.39 11.36 -3.72
N HIS A 88 -1.68 12.40 -4.12
CA HIS A 88 -1.84 13.05 -5.43
C HIS A 88 -0.89 12.51 -6.52
N VAL A 89 0.04 11.64 -6.13
CA VAL A 89 0.92 10.95 -7.08
C VAL A 89 0.18 9.72 -7.59
N ILE A 90 -0.61 9.92 -8.62
CA ILE A 90 -1.44 8.86 -9.22
C ILE A 90 -0.67 8.09 -10.29
N ILE A 91 -1.03 6.83 -10.47
CA ILE A 91 -0.51 5.96 -11.54
C ILE A 91 -1.64 5.47 -12.45
N PRO A 92 -1.35 5.24 -13.74
CA PRO A 92 -2.30 4.65 -14.68
C PRO A 92 -2.73 3.24 -14.26
N ASP A 93 -3.88 2.79 -14.71
CA ASP A 93 -4.31 1.42 -14.50
C ASP A 93 -3.48 0.45 -15.35
N ASP A 94 -3.26 -0.74 -14.82
CA ASP A 94 -2.66 -1.86 -15.53
C ASP A 94 -3.74 -2.85 -15.99
N THR A 95 -3.45 -3.54 -17.08
CA THR A 95 -4.29 -4.65 -17.54
C THR A 95 -4.28 -5.78 -16.53
N LEU A 96 -5.44 -6.32 -16.21
CA LEU A 96 -5.58 -7.48 -15.33
C LEU A 96 -4.88 -8.70 -15.94
N LYS A 97 -3.94 -9.28 -15.19
CA LYS A 97 -3.23 -10.52 -15.55
C LYS A 97 -3.33 -11.62 -14.50
N GLN A 98 -3.71 -11.25 -13.30
CA GLN A 98 -3.89 -12.15 -12.16
C GLN A 98 -5.24 -11.87 -11.52
N HIS A 99 -5.85 -12.89 -10.92
CA HIS A 99 -7.15 -12.76 -10.24
C HIS A 99 -6.99 -12.27 -8.81
N ASN A 100 -8.00 -11.55 -8.32
CA ASN A 100 -8.08 -11.06 -6.94
C ASN A 100 -8.50 -12.17 -5.97
N THR A 101 -7.67 -13.21 -5.86
CA THR A 101 -7.88 -14.34 -4.96
C THR A 101 -7.02 -14.22 -3.69
N ARG A 102 -7.28 -15.09 -2.69
CA ARG A 102 -6.59 -15.06 -1.40
C ARG A 102 -5.06 -14.95 -1.53
N GLY A 103 -4.48 -14.01 -0.81
CA GLY A 103 -3.04 -13.74 -0.77
C GLY A 103 -2.56 -12.73 -1.82
N TYR A 104 -3.33 -12.46 -2.88
CA TYR A 104 -2.92 -11.47 -3.88
C TYR A 104 -3.09 -10.04 -3.36
N ILE A 105 -2.15 -9.16 -3.76
CA ILE A 105 -2.10 -7.75 -3.38
C ILE A 105 -2.27 -6.86 -4.60
N ALA A 106 -3.12 -5.84 -4.46
CA ALA A 106 -3.39 -4.85 -5.50
C ALA A 106 -3.54 -3.45 -4.90
N PHE A 107 -3.44 -2.42 -5.75
CA PHE A 107 -3.78 -1.06 -5.34
C PHE A 107 -5.28 -0.85 -5.21
N SER A 108 -5.69 -0.10 -4.21
CA SER A 108 -7.03 0.47 -4.12
C SER A 108 -7.16 1.68 -5.02
N ASN A 109 -8.35 1.87 -5.58
CA ASN A 109 -8.70 3.04 -6.38
C ASN A 109 -10.10 3.57 -6.02
N THR A 110 -10.46 4.73 -6.54
CA THR A 110 -11.79 5.36 -6.45
C THR A 110 -12.45 5.52 -7.82
N GLY A 111 -11.84 4.95 -8.84
CA GLY A 111 -12.25 4.98 -10.24
C GLY A 111 -11.04 4.79 -11.16
N PRO A 112 -11.21 4.81 -12.47
CA PRO A 112 -10.12 4.60 -13.42
C PRO A 112 -8.97 5.60 -13.23
N ASN A 113 -7.73 5.10 -13.26
CA ASN A 113 -6.49 5.90 -13.16
C ASN A 113 -6.42 6.78 -11.90
N THR A 114 -6.85 6.24 -10.74
CA THR A 114 -6.82 6.96 -9.45
C THR A 114 -6.00 6.22 -8.38
N ARG A 115 -5.26 5.17 -8.74
CA ARG A 115 -4.35 4.47 -7.85
C ARG A 115 -3.23 5.40 -7.39
N SER A 116 -2.89 5.40 -6.10
CA SER A 116 -1.83 6.27 -5.56
C SER A 116 -0.90 5.58 -4.56
N THR A 117 -1.38 5.32 -3.33
CA THR A 117 -0.55 4.77 -2.25
C THR A 117 -1.17 3.59 -1.53
N GLN A 118 -2.50 3.50 -1.53
CA GLN A 118 -3.20 2.48 -0.76
C GLN A 118 -3.23 1.16 -1.50
N VAL A 119 -2.95 0.09 -0.75
CA VAL A 119 -2.97 -1.29 -1.25
C VAL A 119 -3.86 -2.14 -0.36
N TYR A 120 -4.33 -3.26 -0.92
CA TYR A 120 -5.04 -4.27 -0.14
C TYR A 120 -4.54 -5.67 -0.47
N ILE A 121 -4.59 -6.54 0.54
CA ILE A 121 -4.32 -7.98 0.41
C ILE A 121 -5.66 -8.70 0.48
N ASN A 122 -5.95 -9.56 -0.48
CA ASN A 122 -7.16 -10.37 -0.49
C ASN A 122 -7.09 -11.46 0.59
N LEU A 123 -8.12 -11.56 1.44
CA LEU A 123 -8.29 -12.63 2.43
C LEU A 123 -9.18 -13.78 1.93
N GLY A 124 -9.80 -13.60 0.78
CA GLY A 124 -10.67 -14.57 0.11
C GLY A 124 -10.67 -14.38 -1.38
N ASP A 125 -11.58 -15.05 -2.07
CA ASP A 125 -11.83 -14.85 -3.49
C ASP A 125 -12.74 -13.63 -3.70
N ASN A 126 -12.14 -12.56 -4.22
CA ASN A 126 -12.81 -11.31 -4.56
C ASN A 126 -12.89 -11.09 -6.10
N SER A 127 -12.53 -12.09 -6.89
CA SER A 127 -12.45 -11.99 -8.37
C SER A 127 -13.77 -11.55 -9.00
N ALA A 128 -14.89 -12.11 -8.55
CA ALA A 128 -16.21 -11.75 -9.06
C ALA A 128 -16.56 -10.25 -8.96
N ARG A 129 -15.84 -9.51 -8.09
CA ARG A 129 -16.02 -8.07 -7.90
C ARG A 129 -14.85 -7.27 -8.45
N ASN A 130 -13.63 -7.62 -8.05
CA ASN A 130 -12.46 -6.77 -8.27
C ASN A 130 -11.82 -6.99 -9.64
N ASP A 131 -12.10 -8.11 -10.32
CA ASP A 131 -11.58 -8.35 -11.66
C ASP A 131 -12.41 -7.67 -12.77
N ILE A 132 -13.60 -7.17 -12.44
CA ILE A 132 -14.50 -6.52 -13.40
C ILE A 132 -14.14 -5.05 -13.60
N GLU A 133 -13.68 -4.39 -12.53
CA GLU A 133 -13.37 -2.97 -12.55
C GLU A 133 -11.89 -2.75 -12.89
N ALA A 134 -11.61 -1.79 -13.76
CA ALA A 134 -10.24 -1.38 -14.05
C ALA A 134 -9.53 -0.85 -12.80
N GLY A 135 -8.22 -1.08 -12.71
CA GLY A 135 -7.38 -0.54 -11.66
C GLY A 135 -7.14 -1.45 -10.46
N PHE A 136 -7.79 -2.60 -10.36
CA PHE A 136 -7.54 -3.60 -9.30
C PHE A 136 -6.59 -4.72 -9.74
N ALA A 137 -5.73 -4.48 -10.72
CA ALA A 137 -4.78 -5.48 -11.20
C ALA A 137 -3.76 -5.84 -10.10
N PRO A 138 -3.70 -7.11 -9.65
CA PRO A 138 -2.70 -7.54 -8.69
C PRO A 138 -1.28 -7.41 -9.25
N PHE A 139 -0.36 -6.94 -8.41
CA PHE A 139 1.06 -6.80 -8.73
C PHE A 139 1.95 -7.79 -7.98
N GLY A 140 1.39 -8.53 -7.02
CA GLY A 140 2.15 -9.47 -6.19
C GLY A 140 1.25 -10.36 -5.35
N GLN A 141 1.89 -11.17 -4.51
CA GLN A 141 1.21 -12.08 -3.59
C GLN A 141 1.99 -12.26 -2.29
N VAL A 142 1.30 -12.60 -1.22
CA VAL A 142 1.92 -13.02 0.05
C VAL A 142 2.46 -14.44 -0.16
N VAL A 143 3.78 -14.59 -0.01
CA VAL A 143 4.47 -15.89 -0.17
C VAL A 143 4.85 -16.53 1.17
N GLU A 144 4.90 -15.74 2.24
CA GLU A 144 5.16 -16.21 3.61
C GLU A 144 4.31 -15.41 4.60
N GLY A 145 3.81 -16.06 5.66
CA GLY A 145 3.11 -15.39 6.77
C GLY A 145 1.68 -14.95 6.46
N MET A 146 0.97 -15.63 5.58
CA MET A 146 -0.45 -15.33 5.32
C MET A 146 -1.32 -15.48 6.58
N ASP A 147 -0.97 -16.36 7.50
CA ASP A 147 -1.61 -16.52 8.80
C ASP A 147 -1.44 -15.28 9.69
N VAL A 148 -0.35 -14.52 9.54
CA VAL A 148 -0.14 -13.22 10.20
C VAL A 148 -1.09 -12.18 9.63
N VAL A 149 -1.24 -12.14 8.30
CA VAL A 149 -2.18 -11.21 7.63
C VAL A 149 -3.62 -11.47 8.08
N GLU A 150 -4.01 -12.73 8.25
CA GLU A 150 -5.35 -13.13 8.68
C GLU A 150 -5.63 -12.85 10.16
N LYS A 151 -4.59 -12.71 10.99
CA LYS A 151 -4.70 -12.37 12.43
C LYS A 151 -4.75 -10.86 12.70
N LEU A 152 -4.54 -10.01 11.71
CA LEU A 152 -4.61 -8.56 11.89
C LEU A 152 -5.97 -8.15 12.47
N TYR A 153 -5.94 -7.20 13.39
CA TYR A 153 -7.12 -6.81 14.17
C TYR A 153 -8.27 -6.32 13.28
N ALA A 154 -9.36 -7.06 13.31
CA ALA A 154 -10.54 -6.83 12.47
C ALA A 154 -11.75 -6.22 13.22
N GLY A 155 -11.60 -5.92 14.53
CA GLY A 155 -12.73 -5.52 15.37
C GLY A 155 -13.39 -4.19 15.00
N TYR A 156 -12.74 -3.38 14.18
CA TYR A 156 -13.33 -2.16 13.63
C TYR A 156 -13.96 -2.36 12.24
N GLY A 157 -13.61 -3.44 11.54
CA GLY A 157 -14.16 -3.78 10.22
C GLY A 157 -14.02 -2.64 9.22
N GLU A 158 -15.14 -2.18 8.69
CA GLU A 158 -15.20 -1.04 7.77
C GLU A 158 -15.42 0.31 8.49
N HIS A 159 -15.43 0.35 9.83
CA HIS A 159 -15.78 1.53 10.60
C HIS A 159 -14.59 2.32 11.13
N SER A 160 -13.38 1.77 11.10
CA SER A 160 -12.18 2.53 11.45
C SER A 160 -12.00 3.72 10.51
N GLY A 161 -11.72 4.91 11.07
CA GLY A 161 -11.57 6.13 10.28
C GLY A 161 -12.88 6.78 9.82
N GLY A 162 -14.03 6.45 10.44
CA GLY A 162 -15.32 7.07 10.14
C GLY A 162 -16.08 6.43 8.98
N GLY A 163 -15.93 5.12 8.79
CA GLY A 163 -16.56 4.41 7.68
C GLY A 163 -15.73 4.52 6.40
N MET A 164 -14.74 3.69 6.30
CA MET A 164 -13.60 3.79 5.39
C MET A 164 -13.87 3.38 3.94
N ARG A 165 -15.06 3.53 3.47
CA ARG A 165 -15.30 3.49 2.02
C ARG A 165 -14.62 4.69 1.35
N ALA A 166 -14.29 4.53 0.07
CA ALA A 166 -13.77 5.61 -0.76
C ALA A 166 -14.54 6.94 -0.49
N GLY A 167 -13.80 8.00 -0.18
CA GLY A 167 -14.36 9.30 0.15
C GLY A 167 -14.46 9.65 1.64
N HIS A 168 -14.38 8.69 2.56
CA HIS A 168 -14.49 8.96 4.02
C HIS A 168 -13.12 8.94 4.75
N GLN A 169 -12.00 9.02 4.01
CA GLN A 169 -10.65 8.89 4.58
C GLN A 169 -10.01 10.23 4.98
N ASP A 170 -10.70 11.33 4.82
CA ASP A 170 -10.14 12.68 5.04
C ASP A 170 -9.60 12.89 6.45
N GLN A 171 -10.23 12.30 7.47
CA GLN A 171 -9.76 12.44 8.84
C GLN A 171 -8.40 11.75 9.06
N MET A 172 -8.16 10.61 8.38
CA MET A 172 -6.84 9.95 8.43
C MET A 172 -5.77 10.76 7.72
N PHE A 173 -6.09 11.29 6.55
CA PHE A 173 -5.15 12.14 5.81
C PHE A 173 -4.84 13.46 6.53
N LYS A 174 -5.76 13.96 7.38
CA LYS A 174 -5.58 15.19 8.17
C LYS A 174 -4.93 14.95 9.53
N GLY A 175 -5.25 13.83 10.17
CA GLY A 175 -4.84 13.54 11.55
C GLY A 175 -3.76 12.47 11.69
N GLY A 176 -3.50 11.69 10.64
CA GLY A 176 -2.46 10.65 10.62
C GLY A 176 -2.57 9.65 11.76
N ASN A 177 -1.42 9.17 12.24
CA ASN A 177 -1.35 8.22 13.35
C ASN A 177 -1.93 8.79 14.65
N ALA A 178 -1.77 10.09 14.92
CA ALA A 178 -2.32 10.69 16.14
C ALA A 178 -3.86 10.56 16.21
N TYR A 179 -4.52 10.68 15.06
CA TYR A 179 -5.95 10.43 14.96
C TYR A 179 -6.28 8.94 15.12
N LEU A 180 -5.59 8.07 14.39
CA LEU A 180 -5.87 6.63 14.40
C LEU A 180 -5.57 6.00 15.78
N ASP A 181 -4.47 6.35 16.43
CA ASP A 181 -4.10 5.81 17.74
C ASP A 181 -5.05 6.26 18.85
N ARG A 182 -5.67 7.45 18.73
CA ARG A 182 -6.67 7.94 19.68
C ARG A 182 -8.04 7.30 19.46
N GLU A 183 -8.52 7.24 18.23
CA GLU A 183 -9.89 6.79 17.93
C GLU A 183 -9.98 5.27 17.73
N PHE A 184 -8.88 4.65 17.27
CA PHE A 184 -8.81 3.23 16.92
C PHE A 184 -7.55 2.55 17.49
N PRO A 185 -7.35 2.58 18.82
CA PRO A 185 -6.07 2.18 19.46
C PRO A 185 -5.70 0.71 19.28
N LYS A 186 -6.63 -0.14 18.85
CA LYS A 186 -6.38 -1.59 18.64
C LYS A 186 -5.92 -1.94 17.22
N LEU A 187 -5.82 -0.95 16.31
CA LEU A 187 -5.31 -1.22 14.96
C LEU A 187 -3.88 -1.76 15.02
N ASP A 188 -3.63 -2.83 14.30
CA ASP A 188 -2.26 -3.29 14.09
C ASP A 188 -1.45 -2.29 13.30
N LYS A 189 -0.16 -2.21 13.64
CA LYS A 189 0.81 -1.29 13.05
C LYS A 189 1.67 -2.04 12.05
N LEU A 190 1.90 -1.43 10.91
CA LEU A 190 3.00 -1.79 10.02
C LEU A 190 4.23 -1.03 10.54
N ILE A 191 5.13 -1.75 11.19
CA ILE A 191 6.32 -1.16 11.82
C ILE A 191 7.31 -0.72 10.74
N ARG A 192 7.57 -1.63 9.78
CA ARG A 192 8.50 -1.37 8.69
C ARG A 192 8.25 -2.29 7.50
N ALA A 193 8.44 -1.75 6.29
CA ALA A 193 8.51 -2.50 5.03
C ALA A 193 9.93 -2.45 4.46
N THR A 194 10.54 -3.62 4.18
CA THR A 194 11.94 -3.70 3.73
C THR A 194 12.05 -4.55 2.47
N ILE A 195 12.66 -3.99 1.41
CA ILE A 195 13.01 -4.76 0.22
C ILE A 195 14.09 -5.76 0.60
N LEU A 196 13.83 -7.04 0.37
CA LEU A 196 14.82 -8.09 0.58
C LEU A 196 15.75 -8.13 -0.63
N GLN A 197 17.05 -8.11 -0.36
CA GLN A 197 18.04 -8.32 -1.41
C GLN A 197 17.84 -9.74 -1.96
N SER A 198 17.76 -9.88 -3.28
CA SER A 198 17.89 -11.19 -3.92
C SER A 198 19.28 -11.74 -3.56
N LYS A 199 19.32 -12.86 -2.84
CA LYS A 199 20.58 -13.62 -2.79
C LYS A 199 20.84 -14.04 -4.22
N HIS A 200 21.79 -13.38 -4.89
CA HIS A 200 22.35 -13.94 -6.12
C HIS A 200 22.93 -15.30 -5.77
N PRO A 201 22.58 -16.36 -6.54
CA PRO A 201 23.21 -17.66 -6.37
C PRO A 201 24.70 -17.58 -6.65
#